data_dd3f90eda4cbddab1a4c04331fade3ed
#
_entry.id   dd3f90eda4cbddab1a4c04331fade3ed
#
_cell.length_a   1.000
_cell.length_b   1.000
_cell.length_c   1.000
_cell.angle_alpha   90.00
_cell.angle_beta   90.00
_cell.angle_gamma   90.00
#
_symmetry.space_group_name_H-M   'P 1'
#
loop_
_entity.id
_entity.type
_entity.pdbx_description
1 polymer ?
#
loop_
_entity_poly.entity_id
_entity_poly.type
_entity_poly.pdbx_seq_one_letter_code
_entity_poly.pdbx_strand_id
1 'polypeptide(L)'
;WTKPSRHAPFSYAGWANVVELPELREDENGIVAGPREYIFASTRRWMDPDGDGDPGDGIDGWRLDVAFCVAHPFWQAWRAHVKAINPEAYLTAEVIDKIEVLQPYLRGDEFDAVMNYNFAFSCIEFFVAEKTRISVAEFDRRLAELRAAFPAGTAFVMQNLLDSHDTMRLGSLIVNRDRGSIRDWGKFFDLSKGSHPNTATRKPGLEEKQTQKLLALMQMSYVGAPMIYYGDEVGMWGANDPCCRKPMVWADLSYQPERVLPSGDLRADPQTVEVDRDLFQTYQKLIALRKSRPVLSSGGFRTVVVDEARQLYGFERFDDASRLLVVLNNSRDEQQTLVGCETAG
;
A
#
# COMPACT_ATOMS: atom_id res chain seq x y z
N TRP A 1 -22.10 -21.37 -11.81
CA TRP A 1 -23.54 -21.13 -11.57
C TRP A 1 -24.29 -22.42 -11.87
N THR A 2 -24.69 -23.17 -10.84
CA THR A 2 -25.77 -24.16 -11.01
C THR A 2 -27.06 -23.35 -11.08
N LYS A 3 -27.85 -23.51 -12.15
CA LYS A 3 -29.17 -22.85 -12.25
C LYS A 3 -29.97 -23.19 -10.99
N PRO A 4 -30.43 -22.22 -10.19
CA PRO A 4 -31.28 -22.50 -9.05
C PRO A 4 -32.58 -23.11 -9.54
N SER A 5 -33.00 -24.18 -8.89
CA SER A 5 -34.37 -24.61 -9.05
C SER A 5 -35.26 -23.56 -8.39
N ARG A 6 -36.34 -23.13 -9.04
CA ARG A 6 -37.26 -22.10 -8.52
C ARG A 6 -37.95 -22.50 -7.19
N HIS A 7 -37.64 -23.67 -6.63
CA HIS A 7 -38.37 -24.30 -5.52
C HIS A 7 -37.49 -24.81 -4.37
N ALA A 8 -36.16 -24.58 -4.39
CA ALA A 8 -35.28 -24.97 -3.27
C ALA A 8 -34.45 -23.79 -2.77
N PRO A 9 -34.10 -23.77 -1.47
CA PRO A 9 -33.11 -22.81 -0.97
C PRO A 9 -31.82 -22.95 -1.79
N PHE A 10 -31.40 -21.86 -2.36
CA PHE A 10 -30.24 -21.80 -3.21
C PHE A 10 -29.05 -21.41 -2.34
N SER A 11 -27.97 -22.15 -2.37
CA SER A 11 -26.71 -21.81 -1.70
C SER A 11 -25.56 -21.85 -2.70
N TYR A 12 -24.61 -20.99 -2.52
CA TYR A 12 -23.39 -20.89 -3.31
C TYR A 12 -22.22 -20.42 -2.42
N ALA A 13 -21.00 -20.69 -2.83
CA ALA A 13 -19.82 -20.17 -2.16
C ALA A 13 -19.68 -18.69 -2.42
N GLY A 14 -19.27 -17.96 -1.40
CA GLY A 14 -18.93 -16.54 -1.48
C GLY A 14 -17.54 -16.32 -0.91
N TRP A 15 -16.83 -15.33 -1.43
CA TRP A 15 -15.52 -14.95 -0.93
C TRP A 15 -15.58 -14.65 0.57
N ALA A 16 -14.65 -15.24 1.33
CA ALA A 16 -14.62 -15.14 2.78
C ALA A 16 -15.98 -15.47 3.46
N ASN A 17 -16.81 -16.33 2.85
CA ASN A 17 -18.18 -16.66 3.26
C ASN A 17 -19.16 -15.49 3.20
N VAL A 18 -18.87 -14.44 2.44
CA VAL A 18 -19.79 -13.32 2.21
C VAL A 18 -20.72 -13.65 1.05
N VAL A 19 -22.01 -13.81 1.35
CA VAL A 19 -23.03 -14.25 0.37
C VAL A 19 -23.21 -13.27 -0.79
N GLU A 20 -22.98 -11.98 -0.53
CA GLU A 20 -23.07 -10.89 -1.51
C GLU A 20 -21.90 -10.90 -2.53
N LEU A 21 -20.86 -11.70 -2.28
CA LEU A 21 -19.66 -11.80 -3.12
C LEU A 21 -19.51 -13.22 -3.68
N PRO A 22 -20.37 -13.66 -4.64
CA PRO A 22 -20.38 -15.04 -5.12
C PRO A 22 -19.09 -15.40 -5.86
N GLU A 23 -18.53 -16.55 -5.53
CA GLU A 23 -17.39 -17.12 -6.23
C GLU A 23 -17.80 -17.65 -7.62
N LEU A 24 -16.94 -17.43 -8.61
CA LEU A 24 -17.03 -18.12 -9.88
C LEU A 24 -16.59 -19.58 -9.73
N ARG A 25 -17.23 -20.48 -10.47
CA ARG A 25 -16.83 -21.88 -10.45
C ARG A 25 -15.42 -22.05 -11.00
N GLU A 26 -14.63 -22.86 -10.33
CA GLU A 26 -13.28 -23.24 -10.73
C GLU A 26 -13.18 -24.76 -11.01
N ASP A 27 -12.21 -25.14 -11.81
CA ASP A 27 -11.71 -26.49 -12.06
C ASP A 27 -10.17 -26.51 -11.90
N GLU A 28 -9.50 -27.56 -12.34
CA GLU A 28 -8.03 -27.69 -12.25
C GLU A 28 -7.27 -26.61 -13.03
N ASN A 29 -7.92 -25.88 -13.94
CA ASN A 29 -7.35 -24.79 -14.72
C ASN A 29 -7.76 -23.40 -14.17
N GLY A 30 -8.36 -23.32 -13.01
CA GLY A 30 -8.92 -22.12 -12.39
C GLY A 30 -10.35 -21.83 -12.85
N ILE A 31 -10.72 -20.57 -13.04
CA ILE A 31 -12.08 -20.18 -13.44
C ILE A 31 -12.50 -20.91 -14.74
N VAL A 32 -13.67 -21.57 -14.71
CA VAL A 32 -14.20 -22.36 -15.85
C VAL A 32 -14.39 -21.52 -17.12
N ALA A 33 -14.39 -22.18 -18.28
CA ALA A 33 -14.27 -21.59 -19.62
C ALA A 33 -15.15 -20.35 -19.88
N GLY A 34 -16.47 -20.42 -19.66
CA GLY A 34 -17.37 -19.31 -20.00
C GLY A 34 -17.04 -17.98 -19.28
N PRO A 35 -17.00 -17.92 -17.93
CA PRO A 35 -16.57 -16.73 -17.21
C PRO A 35 -15.13 -16.31 -17.55
N ARG A 36 -14.20 -17.27 -17.70
CA ARG A 36 -12.81 -16.99 -18.08
C ARG A 36 -12.71 -16.28 -19.43
N GLU A 37 -13.40 -16.79 -20.45
CA GLU A 37 -13.43 -16.19 -21.77
C GLU A 37 -13.98 -14.76 -21.77
N TYR A 38 -15.02 -14.51 -20.96
CA TYR A 38 -15.57 -13.17 -20.77
C TYR A 38 -14.56 -12.23 -20.11
N ILE A 39 -13.86 -12.67 -19.06
CA ILE A 39 -12.82 -11.87 -18.40
C ILE A 39 -11.69 -11.56 -19.38
N PHE A 40 -11.23 -12.54 -20.16
CA PHE A 40 -10.15 -12.34 -21.14
C PHE A 40 -10.57 -11.38 -22.27
N ALA A 41 -11.79 -11.48 -22.76
CA ALA A 41 -12.34 -10.57 -23.74
C ALA A 41 -12.46 -9.12 -23.19
N SER A 42 -12.92 -8.98 -21.93
CA SER A 42 -12.98 -7.70 -21.24
C SER A 42 -11.58 -7.11 -21.02
N THR A 43 -10.62 -7.92 -20.60
CA THR A 43 -9.22 -7.53 -20.44
C THR A 43 -8.66 -6.95 -21.76
N ARG A 44 -8.83 -7.67 -22.87
CA ARG A 44 -8.40 -7.20 -24.20
C ARG A 44 -9.04 -5.86 -24.55
N ARG A 45 -10.36 -5.73 -24.36
CA ARG A 45 -11.09 -4.50 -24.68
C ARG A 45 -10.57 -3.27 -23.93
N TRP A 46 -10.12 -3.43 -22.69
CA TRP A 46 -9.57 -2.31 -21.91
C TRP A 46 -8.11 -2.00 -22.24
N MET A 47 -7.36 -2.97 -22.79
CA MET A 47 -5.96 -2.83 -23.12
C MET A 47 -5.72 -2.48 -24.60
N ASP A 48 -6.73 -2.64 -25.45
CA ASP A 48 -6.74 -2.38 -26.90
C ASP A 48 -8.21 -2.07 -27.26
N PRO A 49 -8.69 -0.84 -26.94
CA PRO A 49 -10.11 -0.48 -27.02
C PRO A 49 -10.67 -0.43 -28.44
N ASP A 50 -9.89 -0.04 -29.43
CA ASP A 50 -10.28 0.03 -30.84
C ASP A 50 -9.96 -1.24 -31.62
N GLY A 51 -9.15 -2.14 -31.06
CA GLY A 51 -8.87 -3.47 -31.60
C GLY A 51 -7.85 -3.48 -32.75
N ASP A 52 -7.02 -2.44 -32.86
CA ASP A 52 -6.02 -2.31 -33.93
C ASP A 52 -4.70 -3.06 -33.61
N GLY A 53 -4.54 -3.56 -32.37
CA GLY A 53 -3.38 -4.29 -31.89
C GLY A 53 -2.27 -3.40 -31.31
N ASP A 54 -2.47 -2.09 -31.26
CA ASP A 54 -1.59 -1.15 -30.54
C ASP A 54 -2.14 -0.90 -29.13
N PRO A 55 -1.45 -1.32 -28.06
CA PRO A 55 -1.93 -1.09 -26.71
C PRO A 55 -1.77 0.37 -26.23
N GLY A 56 -1.28 1.27 -27.08
CA GLY A 56 -0.97 2.66 -26.71
C GLY A 56 -2.18 3.52 -26.35
N ASP A 57 -3.38 3.13 -26.75
CA ASP A 57 -4.66 3.78 -26.43
C ASP A 57 -5.40 3.11 -25.27
N GLY A 58 -4.87 1.97 -24.75
CA GLY A 58 -5.44 1.20 -23.67
C GLY A 58 -4.84 1.52 -22.30
N ILE A 59 -5.21 0.72 -21.32
CA ILE A 59 -4.66 0.81 -19.96
C ILE A 59 -3.30 0.11 -19.88
N ASP A 60 -2.40 0.64 -19.03
CA ASP A 60 -1.01 0.19 -18.90
C ASP A 60 -0.83 -0.99 -17.93
N GLY A 61 -1.89 -1.44 -17.25
CA GLY A 61 -1.78 -2.54 -16.30
C GLY A 61 -3.01 -2.72 -15.42
N TRP A 62 -2.91 -3.63 -14.47
CA TRP A 62 -4.03 -4.06 -13.64
C TRP A 62 -3.65 -4.20 -12.17
N ARG A 63 -4.55 -3.78 -11.30
CA ARG A 63 -4.57 -4.17 -9.88
C ARG A 63 -5.66 -5.22 -9.69
N LEU A 64 -5.29 -6.40 -9.22
CA LEU A 64 -6.17 -7.55 -9.06
C LEU A 64 -6.64 -7.65 -7.62
N ASP A 65 -7.92 -7.39 -7.44
CA ASP A 65 -8.62 -7.42 -6.16
C ASP A 65 -8.69 -8.86 -5.63
N VAL A 66 -8.42 -9.04 -4.34
CA VAL A 66 -8.55 -10.33 -3.62
C VAL A 66 -7.95 -11.51 -4.41
N ALA A 67 -6.75 -11.32 -4.98
CA ALA A 67 -6.16 -12.28 -5.90
C ALA A 67 -5.97 -13.69 -5.30
N PHE A 68 -5.90 -13.81 -3.98
CA PHE A 68 -5.78 -15.08 -3.26
C PHE A 68 -7.06 -15.92 -3.27
N CYS A 69 -8.21 -15.35 -3.68
CA CYS A 69 -9.47 -16.07 -3.83
C CYS A 69 -9.64 -16.69 -5.23
N VAL A 70 -8.65 -16.60 -6.11
CA VAL A 70 -8.66 -17.18 -7.45
C VAL A 70 -7.43 -18.06 -7.61
N ALA A 71 -7.62 -19.26 -8.19
CA ALA A 71 -6.56 -20.26 -8.30
C ALA A 71 -5.40 -19.80 -9.20
N HIS A 72 -4.16 -20.15 -8.83
CA HIS A 72 -2.93 -19.83 -9.56
C HIS A 72 -2.96 -20.15 -11.07
N PRO A 73 -3.51 -21.30 -11.55
CA PRO A 73 -3.57 -21.58 -12.99
C PRO A 73 -4.34 -20.53 -13.79
N PHE A 74 -5.36 -19.91 -13.19
CA PHE A 74 -6.06 -18.79 -13.83
C PHE A 74 -5.14 -17.59 -14.02
N TRP A 75 -4.40 -17.21 -12.98
CA TRP A 75 -3.51 -16.03 -13.03
C TRP A 75 -2.36 -16.22 -14.03
N GLN A 76 -1.82 -17.43 -14.11
CA GLN A 76 -0.79 -17.78 -15.09
C GLN A 76 -1.32 -17.63 -16.53
N ALA A 77 -2.49 -18.17 -16.82
CA ALA A 77 -3.12 -18.05 -18.13
C ALA A 77 -3.53 -16.60 -18.44
N TRP A 78 -4.02 -15.88 -17.43
CA TRP A 78 -4.42 -14.48 -17.59
C TRP A 78 -3.20 -13.56 -17.80
N ARG A 79 -2.10 -13.76 -17.05
CA ARG A 79 -0.84 -13.06 -17.32
C ARG A 79 -0.36 -13.29 -18.76
N ALA A 80 -0.34 -14.52 -19.21
CA ALA A 80 0.07 -14.83 -20.58
C ALA A 80 -0.79 -14.07 -21.61
N HIS A 81 -2.11 -13.98 -21.37
CA HIS A 81 -3.02 -13.23 -22.20
C HIS A 81 -2.72 -11.72 -22.19
N VAL A 82 -2.53 -11.12 -21.01
CA VAL A 82 -2.20 -9.69 -20.84
C VAL A 82 -0.89 -9.35 -21.52
N LYS A 83 0.17 -10.14 -21.27
CA LYS A 83 1.50 -9.89 -21.83
C LYS A 83 1.59 -10.13 -23.34
N ALA A 84 0.64 -10.89 -23.91
CA ALA A 84 0.50 -11.02 -25.36
C ALA A 84 -0.14 -9.78 -26.01
N ILE A 85 -0.91 -8.99 -25.27
CA ILE A 85 -1.46 -7.70 -25.73
C ILE A 85 -0.43 -6.59 -25.51
N ASN A 86 0.09 -6.47 -24.30
CA ASN A 86 1.10 -5.48 -23.93
C ASN A 86 2.18 -6.13 -23.05
N PRO A 87 3.38 -6.42 -23.55
CA PRO A 87 4.47 -7.01 -22.78
C PRO A 87 4.90 -6.14 -21.58
N GLU A 88 4.74 -4.82 -21.68
CA GLU A 88 5.13 -3.86 -20.65
C GLU A 88 4.03 -3.62 -19.59
N ALA A 89 2.85 -4.21 -19.76
CA ALA A 89 1.75 -4.03 -18.80
C ALA A 89 2.16 -4.41 -17.39
N TYR A 90 1.87 -3.54 -16.39
CA TYR A 90 2.19 -3.78 -15.00
C TYR A 90 1.05 -4.52 -14.30
N LEU A 91 1.38 -5.61 -13.61
CA LEU A 91 0.40 -6.45 -12.90
C LEU A 91 0.71 -6.50 -11.42
N THR A 92 -0.19 -5.95 -10.59
CA THR A 92 -0.07 -5.97 -9.14
C THR A 92 -1.26 -6.65 -8.49
N ALA A 93 -1.00 -7.59 -7.56
CA ALA A 93 -2.05 -8.31 -6.85
C ALA A 93 -2.30 -7.72 -5.47
N GLU A 94 -3.54 -7.79 -5.03
CA GLU A 94 -3.85 -7.62 -3.62
C GLU A 94 -3.80 -8.98 -2.92
N VAL A 95 -2.73 -9.19 -2.19
CA VAL A 95 -2.55 -10.32 -1.27
C VAL A 95 -1.91 -9.81 0.01
N ILE A 96 -2.63 -9.89 1.11
CA ILE A 96 -2.18 -9.43 2.43
C ILE A 96 -1.81 -10.65 3.26
N ASP A 97 -0.53 -11.05 3.21
CA ASP A 97 -0.07 -12.23 3.95
C ASP A 97 1.45 -12.17 4.19
N LYS A 98 1.98 -13.24 4.79
CA LYS A 98 3.41 -13.46 5.01
C LYS A 98 4.14 -13.66 3.69
N ILE A 99 5.45 -13.40 3.72
CA ILE A 99 6.33 -13.51 2.55
C ILE A 99 6.20 -14.87 1.86
N GLU A 100 6.14 -15.96 2.63
CA GLU A 100 6.07 -17.32 2.10
C GLU A 100 4.79 -17.57 1.28
N VAL A 101 3.69 -16.93 1.67
CA VAL A 101 2.40 -16.99 0.95
C VAL A 101 2.43 -16.12 -0.31
N LEU A 102 3.19 -15.02 -0.30
CA LEU A 102 3.35 -14.14 -1.47
C LEU A 102 4.25 -14.72 -2.55
N GLN A 103 5.23 -15.55 -2.16
CA GLN A 103 6.22 -16.09 -3.09
C GLN A 103 5.64 -16.78 -4.34
N PRO A 104 4.58 -17.64 -4.26
CA PRO A 104 3.98 -18.23 -5.43
C PRO A 104 3.51 -17.23 -6.47
N TYR A 105 2.92 -16.12 -6.05
CA TYR A 105 2.39 -15.06 -6.93
C TYR A 105 3.46 -14.25 -7.64
N LEU A 106 4.71 -14.26 -7.14
CA LEU A 106 5.81 -13.39 -7.60
C LEU A 106 6.97 -14.16 -8.25
N ARG A 107 6.73 -15.36 -8.76
CA ARG A 107 7.72 -16.19 -9.46
C ARG A 107 8.02 -15.73 -10.88
N GLY A 108 7.24 -14.77 -11.39
CA GLY A 108 7.39 -14.22 -12.74
C GLY A 108 6.37 -14.75 -13.74
N ASP A 109 5.51 -15.68 -13.35
CA ASP A 109 4.48 -16.30 -14.16
C ASP A 109 3.04 -15.85 -13.84
N GLU A 110 2.86 -15.02 -12.78
CA GLU A 110 1.56 -14.47 -12.38
C GLU A 110 1.60 -12.93 -12.31
N PHE A 111 2.21 -12.36 -11.27
CA PHE A 111 2.24 -10.90 -11.06
C PHE A 111 3.67 -10.36 -11.07
N ASP A 112 3.80 -9.07 -11.42
CA ASP A 112 5.05 -8.34 -11.34
C ASP A 112 5.30 -7.87 -9.91
N ALA A 113 4.21 -7.57 -9.17
CA ALA A 113 4.25 -7.08 -7.79
C ALA A 113 2.98 -7.45 -7.00
N VAL A 114 3.02 -7.16 -5.71
CA VAL A 114 1.83 -7.08 -4.85
C VAL A 114 1.75 -5.70 -4.20
N MET A 115 0.56 -5.32 -3.72
CA MET A 115 0.40 -4.25 -2.74
C MET A 115 1.19 -4.60 -1.48
N ASN A 116 2.29 -3.87 -1.23
CA ASN A 116 3.31 -4.27 -0.26
C ASN A 116 2.92 -3.92 1.19
N TYR A 117 1.94 -4.60 1.73
CA TYR A 117 1.52 -4.44 3.13
C TYR A 117 2.62 -4.82 4.14
N ASN A 118 3.55 -5.71 3.78
CA ASN A 118 4.68 -6.04 4.66
C ASN A 118 5.64 -4.85 4.86
N PHE A 119 5.78 -3.98 3.85
CA PHE A 119 6.45 -2.70 3.99
C PHE A 119 5.67 -1.76 4.93
N ALA A 120 4.37 -1.59 4.68
CA ALA A 120 3.49 -0.76 5.52
C ALA A 120 3.55 -1.21 6.99
N PHE A 121 3.37 -2.49 7.25
CA PHE A 121 3.41 -3.05 8.62
C PHE A 121 4.74 -2.75 9.32
N SER A 122 5.85 -2.95 8.63
CA SER A 122 7.18 -2.67 9.20
C SER A 122 7.36 -1.19 9.49
N CYS A 123 6.93 -0.30 8.60
CA CYS A 123 6.98 1.14 8.81
C CYS A 123 6.08 1.58 9.97
N ILE A 124 4.85 1.10 10.05
CA ILE A 124 3.91 1.45 11.13
C ILE A 124 4.42 0.93 12.48
N GLU A 125 4.92 -0.31 12.54
CA GLU A 125 5.45 -0.89 13.79
C GLU A 125 6.73 -0.18 14.26
N PHE A 126 7.53 0.39 13.37
CA PHE A 126 8.73 1.13 13.75
C PHE A 126 8.47 2.61 14.04
N PHE A 127 7.77 3.34 13.16
CA PHE A 127 7.61 4.79 13.27
C PHE A 127 6.41 5.22 14.12
N VAL A 128 5.35 4.39 14.20
CA VAL A 128 4.06 4.80 14.76
C VAL A 128 3.71 4.03 16.03
N ALA A 129 3.76 2.70 16.00
CA ALA A 129 3.26 1.86 17.08
C ALA A 129 4.01 2.12 18.39
N GLU A 130 3.27 2.15 19.53
CA GLU A 130 3.85 2.23 20.85
C GLU A 130 3.93 0.84 21.50
N LYS A 131 2.83 0.10 21.55
CA LYS A 131 2.78 -1.22 22.20
C LYS A 131 3.47 -2.33 21.42
N THR A 132 3.50 -2.23 20.10
CA THR A 132 4.08 -3.24 19.20
C THR A 132 5.30 -2.72 18.46
N ARG A 133 5.94 -1.67 19.00
CA ARG A 133 7.14 -1.07 18.41
C ARG A 133 8.24 -2.10 18.28
N ILE A 134 8.83 -2.15 17.10
CA ILE A 134 10.01 -2.96 16.81
C ILE A 134 11.29 -2.13 16.97
N SER A 135 12.41 -2.80 17.23
CA SER A 135 13.73 -2.16 17.28
C SER A 135 14.21 -1.70 15.90
N VAL A 136 15.19 -0.79 15.86
CA VAL A 136 15.83 -0.37 14.60
C VAL A 136 16.43 -1.56 13.86
N ALA A 137 17.08 -2.48 14.60
CA ALA A 137 17.67 -3.68 14.02
C ALA A 137 16.61 -4.64 13.45
N GLU A 138 15.47 -4.80 14.13
CA GLU A 138 14.37 -5.63 13.64
C GLU A 138 13.70 -4.99 12.40
N PHE A 139 13.57 -3.67 12.36
CA PHE A 139 13.08 -2.94 11.20
C PHE A 139 13.97 -3.19 9.98
N ASP A 140 15.30 -3.02 10.12
CA ASP A 140 16.25 -3.30 9.05
C ASP A 140 16.20 -4.77 8.57
N ARG A 141 16.17 -5.72 9.53
CA ARG A 141 16.08 -7.15 9.22
C ARG A 141 14.84 -7.49 8.38
N ARG A 142 13.67 -6.97 8.77
CA ARG A 142 12.42 -7.23 8.03
C ARG A 142 12.43 -6.62 6.64
N LEU A 143 12.97 -5.42 6.49
CA LEU A 143 13.12 -4.79 5.19
C LEU A 143 14.14 -5.51 4.30
N ALA A 144 15.23 -6.03 4.87
CA ALA A 144 16.21 -6.83 4.15
C ALA A 144 15.61 -8.17 3.68
N GLU A 145 14.88 -8.86 4.55
CA GLU A 145 14.16 -10.07 4.23
C GLU A 145 13.17 -9.87 3.09
N LEU A 146 12.39 -8.79 3.16
CA LEU A 146 11.42 -8.45 2.12
C LEU A 146 12.08 -8.19 0.75
N ARG A 147 13.24 -7.49 0.73
CA ARG A 147 13.99 -7.26 -0.52
C ARG A 147 14.58 -8.53 -1.11
N ALA A 148 14.98 -9.48 -0.26
CA ALA A 148 15.64 -10.73 -0.67
C ALA A 148 14.66 -11.87 -1.03
N ALA A 149 13.38 -11.71 -0.69
CA ALA A 149 12.39 -12.80 -0.75
C ALA A 149 11.93 -13.16 -2.17
N PHE A 150 12.13 -12.27 -3.14
CA PHE A 150 11.55 -12.37 -4.49
C PHE A 150 12.64 -12.24 -5.58
N PRO A 151 12.32 -12.54 -6.85
CA PRO A 151 13.24 -12.32 -7.96
C PRO A 151 13.81 -10.89 -7.98
N ALA A 152 15.03 -10.74 -8.48
CA ALA A 152 15.83 -9.51 -8.35
C ALA A 152 15.13 -8.20 -8.80
N GLY A 153 14.26 -8.25 -9.81
CA GLY A 153 13.52 -7.07 -10.29
C GLY A 153 12.31 -6.71 -9.44
N THR A 154 11.71 -7.67 -8.77
CA THR A 154 10.43 -7.53 -8.06
C THR A 154 10.48 -6.46 -6.96
N ALA A 155 11.58 -6.38 -6.20
CA ALA A 155 11.71 -5.40 -5.12
C ALA A 155 11.54 -3.95 -5.61
N PHE A 156 11.91 -3.64 -6.85
CA PHE A 156 11.83 -2.28 -7.42
C PHE A 156 10.42 -1.88 -7.85
N VAL A 157 9.57 -2.86 -8.12
CA VAL A 157 8.20 -2.64 -8.61
C VAL A 157 7.12 -2.97 -7.57
N MET A 158 7.51 -3.49 -6.40
CA MET A 158 6.59 -3.70 -5.26
C MET A 158 5.88 -2.39 -4.91
N GLN A 159 4.56 -2.44 -4.81
CA GLN A 159 3.74 -1.26 -4.55
C GLN A 159 3.75 -0.91 -3.06
N ASN A 160 4.71 -0.07 -2.66
CA ASN A 160 4.92 0.32 -1.27
C ASN A 160 3.86 1.32 -0.81
N LEU A 161 2.83 0.84 -0.14
CA LEU A 161 1.81 1.66 0.51
C LEU A 161 2.15 1.86 1.99
N LEU A 162 1.51 2.85 2.62
CA LEU A 162 1.51 3.06 4.08
C LEU A 162 0.10 2.83 4.65
N ASP A 163 -0.90 3.05 3.85
CA ASP A 163 -2.32 2.81 4.09
C ASP A 163 -3.06 2.60 2.77
N SER A 164 -4.35 2.32 2.86
CA SER A 164 -5.20 2.09 1.68
C SER A 164 -6.68 2.37 1.99
N HIS A 165 -7.53 2.08 1.02
CA HIS A 165 -8.99 2.10 1.18
C HIS A 165 -9.53 1.02 2.15
N ASP A 166 -8.69 0.06 2.58
CA ASP A 166 -9.04 -1.01 3.52
C ASP A 166 -8.41 -0.81 4.91
N THR A 167 -7.76 0.33 5.14
CA THR A 167 -7.16 0.67 6.42
C THR A 167 -7.65 2.03 6.92
N MET A 168 -7.28 2.38 8.16
CA MET A 168 -7.30 3.78 8.55
C MET A 168 -6.37 4.58 7.63
N ARG A 169 -6.72 5.83 7.31
CA ARG A 169 -5.79 6.76 6.66
C ARG A 169 -4.55 6.96 7.52
N LEU A 170 -3.40 7.19 6.88
CA LEU A 170 -2.10 7.29 7.54
C LEU A 170 -2.12 8.26 8.73
N GLY A 171 -2.70 9.45 8.55
CA GLY A 171 -2.84 10.41 9.65
C GLY A 171 -3.64 9.86 10.84
N SER A 172 -4.70 9.10 10.59
CA SER A 172 -5.48 8.44 11.63
C SER A 172 -4.77 7.26 12.28
N LEU A 173 -3.96 6.50 11.54
CA LEU A 173 -3.08 5.47 12.10
C LEU A 173 -2.10 6.08 13.11
N ILE A 174 -1.49 7.21 12.77
CA ILE A 174 -0.55 7.91 13.64
C ILE A 174 -1.25 8.44 14.91
N VAL A 175 -2.47 8.94 14.80
CA VAL A 175 -3.28 9.36 15.96
C VAL A 175 -3.63 8.19 16.88
N ASN A 176 -3.82 6.99 16.30
CA ASN A 176 -4.26 5.78 17.01
C ASN A 176 -3.11 4.78 17.26
N ARG A 177 -1.92 5.26 17.57
CA ARG A 177 -0.67 4.50 17.72
C ARG A 177 -0.70 3.32 18.70
N ASP A 178 -1.71 3.25 19.55
CA ASP A 178 -1.87 2.23 20.60
C ASP A 178 -2.79 1.05 20.23
N ARG A 179 -3.21 0.92 18.98
CA ARG A 179 -4.23 -0.05 18.56
C ARG A 179 -3.79 -1.52 18.53
N GLY A 180 -2.55 -1.82 18.83
CA GLY A 180 -2.01 -3.17 18.76
C GLY A 180 -1.45 -3.50 17.37
N SER A 181 -1.25 -4.80 17.11
CA SER A 181 -0.58 -5.21 15.87
C SER A 181 -1.48 -5.07 14.65
N ILE A 182 -1.02 -4.30 13.68
CA ILE A 182 -1.61 -4.21 12.34
C ILE A 182 -1.53 -5.54 11.57
N ARG A 183 -0.64 -6.46 11.98
CA ARG A 183 -0.47 -7.79 11.36
C ARG A 183 -1.57 -8.77 11.73
N ASP A 184 -2.27 -8.56 12.83
CA ASP A 184 -3.51 -9.28 13.15
C ASP A 184 -4.68 -8.57 12.45
N TRP A 185 -4.79 -8.81 11.13
CA TRP A 185 -5.65 -8.04 10.23
C TRP A 185 -7.11 -8.01 10.70
N GLY A 186 -7.70 -9.15 11.04
CA GLY A 186 -9.10 -9.20 11.51
C GLY A 186 -9.34 -8.40 12.78
N LYS A 187 -8.44 -8.55 13.77
CA LYS A 187 -8.51 -7.80 15.01
C LYS A 187 -8.23 -6.32 14.81
N PHE A 188 -7.22 -5.99 14.00
CA PHE A 188 -6.91 -4.61 13.66
C PHE A 188 -8.07 -3.93 12.95
N PHE A 189 -8.72 -4.63 12.01
CA PHE A 189 -9.89 -4.13 11.30
C PHE A 189 -11.02 -3.76 12.28
N ASP A 190 -11.34 -4.64 13.25
CA ASP A 190 -12.37 -4.35 14.26
C ASP A 190 -12.00 -3.17 15.16
N LEU A 191 -10.76 -3.12 15.64
CA LEU A 191 -10.26 -2.05 16.51
C LEU A 191 -10.14 -0.69 15.82
N SER A 192 -10.07 -0.66 14.49
CA SER A 192 -9.87 0.55 13.69
C SER A 192 -11.15 1.14 13.11
N LYS A 193 -12.31 0.51 13.35
CA LYS A 193 -13.61 1.04 12.96
C LYS A 193 -13.89 2.41 13.61
N GLY A 194 -14.45 3.33 12.84
CA GLY A 194 -14.80 4.66 13.34
C GLY A 194 -15.82 4.66 14.47
N SER A 195 -16.67 3.63 14.54
CA SER A 195 -17.65 3.42 15.63
C SER A 195 -17.05 2.74 16.87
N HIS A 196 -15.82 2.24 16.82
CA HIS A 196 -15.19 1.62 17.98
C HIS A 196 -14.90 2.69 19.06
N PRO A 197 -15.31 2.48 20.32
CA PRO A 197 -15.33 3.53 21.36
C PRO A 197 -13.95 4.13 21.68
N ASN A 198 -12.91 3.36 21.43
CA ASN A 198 -11.54 3.82 21.65
C ASN A 198 -10.86 4.39 20.38
N THR A 199 -11.51 4.47 19.22
CA THR A 199 -10.92 5.05 18.02
C THR A 199 -10.99 6.57 18.07
N ALA A 200 -9.83 7.20 18.13
CA ALA A 200 -9.75 8.65 18.01
C ALA A 200 -9.99 9.04 16.52
N THR A 201 -11.05 9.79 16.30
CA THR A 201 -11.49 10.22 14.96
C THR A 201 -11.19 11.71 14.69
N ARG A 202 -10.31 12.31 15.51
CA ARG A 202 -9.86 13.70 15.35
C ARG A 202 -8.88 13.86 14.18
N LYS A 203 -8.75 15.09 13.70
CA LYS A 203 -7.71 15.51 12.77
C LYS A 203 -6.31 15.34 13.42
N PRO A 204 -5.28 14.93 12.68
CA PRO A 204 -3.90 14.88 13.16
C PRO A 204 -3.39 16.27 13.57
N GLY A 205 -2.67 16.35 14.69
CA GLY A 205 -1.97 17.55 15.14
C GLY A 205 -0.58 17.71 14.51
N LEU A 206 0.19 18.68 15.00
CA LEU A 206 1.51 18.99 14.43
C LEU A 206 2.51 17.83 14.58
N GLU A 207 2.54 17.18 15.73
CA GLU A 207 3.45 16.05 16.00
C GLU A 207 3.14 14.87 15.08
N GLU A 208 1.85 14.52 14.93
CA GLU A 208 1.44 13.45 14.02
C GLU A 208 1.76 13.75 12.56
N LYS A 209 1.66 15.01 12.14
CA LYS A 209 2.05 15.44 10.80
C LYS A 209 3.57 15.34 10.56
N GLN A 210 4.41 15.60 11.56
CA GLN A 210 5.85 15.36 11.45
C GLN A 210 6.17 13.89 11.26
N THR A 211 5.49 13.01 12.00
CA THR A 211 5.60 11.56 11.79
C THR A 211 5.15 11.15 10.38
N GLN A 212 4.06 11.72 9.87
CA GLN A 212 3.60 11.47 8.50
C GLN A 212 4.62 11.92 7.46
N LYS A 213 5.27 13.07 7.63
CA LYS A 213 6.35 13.53 6.75
C LYS A 213 7.57 12.60 6.77
N LEU A 214 7.92 12.08 7.96
CA LEU A 214 9.00 11.12 8.10
C LEU A 214 8.70 9.81 7.36
N LEU A 215 7.47 9.31 7.47
CA LEU A 215 6.98 8.14 6.73
C LEU A 215 6.96 8.39 5.22
N ALA A 216 6.53 9.57 4.77
CA ALA A 216 6.59 9.95 3.36
C ALA A 216 8.03 9.99 2.82
N LEU A 217 8.99 10.50 3.62
CA LEU A 217 10.41 10.46 3.25
C LEU A 217 10.90 9.02 3.11
N MET A 218 10.58 8.14 4.06
CA MET A 218 10.91 6.72 3.98
C MET A 218 10.32 6.08 2.71
N GLN A 219 9.04 6.27 2.44
CA GLN A 219 8.33 5.71 1.29
C GLN A 219 8.93 6.18 -0.05
N MET A 220 9.21 7.49 -0.18
CA MET A 220 9.71 8.08 -1.42
C MET A 220 11.19 7.78 -1.69
N SER A 221 11.97 7.45 -0.68
CA SER A 221 13.41 7.17 -0.83
C SER A 221 13.76 5.68 -0.82
N TYR A 222 12.88 4.82 -0.35
CA TYR A 222 13.11 3.39 -0.26
C TYR A 222 12.99 2.68 -1.61
N VAL A 223 13.45 1.40 -1.67
CA VAL A 223 13.30 0.52 -2.84
C VAL A 223 11.84 0.14 -3.03
N GLY A 224 11.33 0.24 -4.25
CA GLY A 224 9.96 -0.07 -4.61
C GLY A 224 9.23 1.11 -5.24
N ALA A 225 8.00 0.90 -5.66
CA ALA A 225 7.11 1.91 -6.22
C ALA A 225 6.24 2.51 -5.12
N PRO A 226 6.43 3.78 -4.72
CA PRO A 226 5.61 4.41 -3.69
C PRO A 226 4.16 4.57 -4.17
N MET A 227 3.21 4.12 -3.38
CA MET A 227 1.77 4.29 -3.58
C MET A 227 1.22 5.23 -2.50
N ILE A 228 0.74 6.39 -2.89
CA ILE A 228 0.05 7.33 -2.00
C ILE A 228 -1.44 7.04 -2.07
N TYR A 229 -2.08 6.79 -0.93
CA TYR A 229 -3.54 6.77 -0.87
C TYR A 229 -4.05 8.21 -1.00
N TYR A 230 -4.97 8.44 -1.94
CA TYR A 230 -5.41 9.80 -2.26
C TYR A 230 -5.86 10.58 -1.02
N GLY A 231 -5.45 11.83 -0.92
CA GLY A 231 -5.81 12.71 0.17
C GLY A 231 -4.86 12.70 1.36
N ASP A 232 -3.96 11.72 1.47
CA ASP A 232 -2.92 11.74 2.52
C ASP A 232 -1.98 12.93 2.34
N GLU A 233 -1.65 13.23 1.08
CA GLU A 233 -0.81 14.36 0.70
C GLU A 233 -1.41 15.72 1.08
N VAL A 234 -2.72 15.78 1.29
CA VAL A 234 -3.44 17.01 1.72
C VAL A 234 -3.93 16.93 3.16
N GLY A 235 -3.51 15.90 3.91
CA GLY A 235 -3.80 15.77 5.33
C GLY A 235 -5.22 15.29 5.64
N MET A 236 -5.87 14.55 4.74
CA MET A 236 -7.14 13.89 5.04
C MET A 236 -6.95 12.85 6.13
N TRP A 237 -7.99 12.66 6.93
CA TRP A 237 -8.04 11.68 8.00
C TRP A 237 -9.33 10.87 7.94
N GLY A 238 -9.32 9.68 8.51
CA GLY A 238 -10.48 8.79 8.56
C GLY A 238 -10.10 7.48 9.22
N ALA A 239 -11.01 6.98 10.05
CA ALA A 239 -10.95 5.63 10.55
C ALA A 239 -11.08 4.63 9.39
N ASN A 240 -11.02 3.35 9.67
CA ASN A 240 -11.19 2.28 8.71
C ASN A 240 -12.50 2.40 7.89
N ASP A 241 -12.60 1.64 6.83
CA ASP A 241 -13.76 1.58 5.93
C ASP A 241 -15.10 1.63 6.69
N PRO A 242 -16.05 2.47 6.26
CA PRO A 242 -16.04 3.38 5.09
C PRO A 242 -15.43 4.78 5.36
N CYS A 243 -14.99 5.07 6.58
CA CYS A 243 -14.57 6.43 7.00
C CYS A 243 -13.28 6.91 6.33
N CYS A 244 -12.44 5.99 5.84
CA CYS A 244 -11.24 6.31 5.06
C CYS A 244 -11.56 6.75 3.62
N ARG A 245 -12.76 6.46 3.09
CA ARG A 245 -13.14 6.67 1.68
C ARG A 245 -13.90 7.99 1.44
N LYS A 246 -13.64 9.02 2.23
CA LYS A 246 -14.21 10.35 2.04
C LYS A 246 -13.82 10.93 0.68
N PRO A 247 -14.67 11.76 0.05
CA PRO A 247 -14.31 12.50 -1.16
C PRO A 247 -13.02 13.33 -0.97
N MET A 248 -12.23 13.45 -2.05
CA MET A 248 -11.00 14.25 -2.04
C MET A 248 -11.25 15.69 -1.62
N VAL A 249 -10.35 16.25 -0.82
CA VAL A 249 -10.35 17.65 -0.42
C VAL A 249 -9.51 18.45 -1.42
N TRP A 250 -10.16 19.38 -2.13
CA TRP A 250 -9.53 20.21 -3.16
C TRP A 250 -9.27 21.63 -2.67
N ALA A 251 -8.18 22.25 -3.10
CA ALA A 251 -7.76 23.57 -2.62
C ALA A 251 -8.63 24.73 -3.11
N ASP A 252 -9.37 24.55 -4.18
CA ASP A 252 -10.27 25.51 -4.80
C ASP A 252 -11.72 25.40 -4.30
N LEU A 253 -11.99 24.43 -3.41
CA LEU A 253 -13.30 24.22 -2.80
C LEU A 253 -13.32 24.64 -1.33
N SER A 254 -14.52 24.99 -0.85
CA SER A 254 -14.78 25.30 0.56
C SER A 254 -15.60 24.18 1.20
N TYR A 255 -15.23 23.80 2.40
CA TYR A 255 -15.84 22.69 3.12
C TYR A 255 -16.44 23.14 4.45
N GLN A 256 -17.55 22.54 4.82
CA GLN A 256 -18.07 22.66 6.19
C GLN A 256 -17.16 21.85 7.14
N PRO A 257 -16.97 22.32 8.38
CA PRO A 257 -16.28 21.53 9.39
C PRO A 257 -16.96 20.17 9.61
N GLU A 258 -16.17 19.12 9.81
CA GLU A 258 -16.70 17.82 10.18
C GLU A 258 -17.28 17.85 11.59
N ARG A 259 -18.61 17.77 11.67
CA ARG A 259 -19.39 17.91 12.92
C ARG A 259 -19.97 16.60 13.42
N VAL A 260 -19.95 15.54 12.60
CA VAL A 260 -20.58 14.26 12.89
C VAL A 260 -19.50 13.19 13.04
N LEU A 261 -19.60 12.42 14.12
CA LEU A 261 -18.78 11.25 14.36
C LEU A 261 -19.23 10.08 13.45
N PRO A 262 -18.38 9.09 13.19
CA PRO A 262 -18.79 7.86 12.51
C PRO A 262 -19.94 7.09 13.18
N SER A 263 -20.17 7.31 14.48
CA SER A 263 -21.32 6.78 15.22
C SER A 263 -22.66 7.49 14.89
N GLY A 264 -22.60 8.63 14.21
CA GLY A 264 -23.76 9.50 13.95
C GLY A 264 -23.96 10.61 15.01
N ASP A 265 -23.22 10.59 16.10
CA ASP A 265 -23.27 11.60 17.15
C ASP A 265 -22.58 12.90 16.72
N LEU A 266 -22.94 14.01 17.36
CA LEU A 266 -22.25 15.28 17.15
C LEU A 266 -20.88 15.29 17.84
N ARG A 267 -19.88 15.83 17.15
CA ARG A 267 -18.58 16.13 17.75
C ARG A 267 -18.69 17.27 18.75
N ALA A 268 -18.08 17.12 19.90
CA ALA A 268 -17.89 18.22 20.85
C ALA A 268 -16.98 19.32 20.26
N ASP A 269 -15.99 18.92 19.45
CA ASP A 269 -15.04 19.81 18.78
C ASP A 269 -15.09 19.56 17.24
N PRO A 270 -15.79 20.42 16.49
CA PRO A 270 -15.85 20.32 15.02
C PRO A 270 -14.47 20.47 14.39
N GLN A 271 -14.14 19.58 13.45
CA GLN A 271 -12.83 19.55 12.80
C GLN A 271 -12.86 20.31 11.46
N THR A 272 -12.00 21.31 11.31
CA THR A 272 -11.85 22.05 10.06
C THR A 272 -11.36 21.16 8.94
N VAL A 273 -12.08 21.18 7.81
CA VAL A 273 -11.72 20.43 6.58
C VAL A 273 -11.11 21.40 5.58
N GLU A 274 -9.84 21.21 5.28
CA GLU A 274 -9.06 22.04 4.36
C GLU A 274 -7.80 21.30 3.93
N VAL A 275 -7.21 21.72 2.81
CA VAL A 275 -5.91 21.21 2.36
C VAL A 275 -4.81 21.65 3.33
N ASP A 276 -4.03 20.70 3.83
CA ASP A 276 -2.78 20.97 4.55
C ASP A 276 -1.66 21.30 3.55
N ARG A 277 -1.43 22.60 3.36
CA ARG A 277 -0.47 23.10 2.36
C ARG A 277 0.98 22.73 2.68
N ASP A 278 1.35 22.64 3.96
CA ASP A 278 2.70 22.28 4.38
C ASP A 278 2.98 20.78 4.11
N LEU A 279 2.02 19.92 4.41
CA LEU A 279 2.11 18.51 4.09
C LEU A 279 2.13 18.30 2.56
N PHE A 280 1.26 18.96 1.82
CA PHE A 280 1.22 18.90 0.36
C PHE A 280 2.53 19.30 -0.29
N GLN A 281 3.13 20.42 0.16
CA GLN A 281 4.44 20.84 -0.32
C GLN A 281 5.55 19.84 0.01
N THR A 282 5.44 19.15 1.15
CA THR A 282 6.38 18.08 1.51
C THR A 282 6.30 16.92 0.52
N TYR A 283 5.10 16.43 0.22
CA TYR A 283 4.92 15.38 -0.80
C TYR A 283 5.41 15.84 -2.18
N GLN A 284 5.09 17.07 -2.61
CA GLN A 284 5.59 17.61 -3.88
C GLN A 284 7.12 17.61 -3.96
N LYS A 285 7.81 18.04 -2.90
CA LYS A 285 9.29 18.07 -2.84
C LYS A 285 9.88 16.65 -2.89
N LEU A 286 9.29 15.70 -2.16
CA LEU A 286 9.75 14.32 -2.12
C LEU A 286 9.53 13.60 -3.47
N ILE A 287 8.39 13.82 -4.12
CA ILE A 287 8.11 13.31 -5.46
C ILE A 287 9.09 13.91 -6.48
N ALA A 288 9.33 15.23 -6.43
CA ALA A 288 10.27 15.91 -7.30
C ALA A 288 11.70 15.38 -7.10
N LEU A 289 12.11 15.15 -5.85
CA LEU A 289 13.40 14.54 -5.52
C LEU A 289 13.50 13.15 -6.16
N ARG A 290 12.51 12.28 -5.95
CA ARG A 290 12.51 10.93 -6.51
C ARG A 290 12.58 10.95 -8.05
N LYS A 291 11.79 11.80 -8.69
CA LYS A 291 11.78 11.94 -10.18
C LYS A 291 13.10 12.48 -10.73
N SER A 292 13.79 13.37 -9.99
CA SER A 292 15.07 13.96 -10.40
C SER A 292 16.28 13.08 -10.10
N ARG A 293 16.14 11.99 -9.39
CA ARG A 293 17.22 11.09 -8.95
C ARG A 293 16.92 9.64 -9.33
N PRO A 294 17.34 9.19 -10.52
CA PRO A 294 17.10 7.81 -10.98
C PRO A 294 17.56 6.74 -10.00
N VAL A 295 18.62 7.01 -9.23
CA VAL A 295 19.13 6.14 -8.16
C VAL A 295 18.05 5.76 -7.14
N LEU A 296 17.03 6.59 -6.89
CA LEU A 296 15.92 6.27 -6.01
C LEU A 296 14.94 5.25 -6.62
N SER A 297 14.88 5.16 -7.95
CA SER A 297 14.01 4.21 -8.64
C SER A 297 14.69 2.87 -8.90
N SER A 298 15.92 2.88 -9.42
CA SER A 298 16.62 1.66 -9.89
C SER A 298 17.98 1.42 -9.23
N GLY A 299 18.46 2.32 -8.36
CA GLY A 299 19.77 2.18 -7.72
C GLY A 299 19.83 1.10 -6.65
N GLY A 300 21.04 0.68 -6.35
CA GLY A 300 21.36 -0.24 -5.25
C GLY A 300 20.91 0.30 -3.89
N PHE A 301 20.95 -0.57 -2.91
CA PHE A 301 20.57 -0.25 -1.53
C PHE A 301 21.60 -0.82 -0.55
N ARG A 302 22.01 -0.02 0.43
CA ARG A 302 22.85 -0.46 1.54
C ARG A 302 22.41 0.23 2.83
N THR A 303 22.16 -0.53 3.89
CA THR A 303 21.96 0.01 5.23
C THR A 303 23.29 0.53 5.79
N VAL A 304 23.31 1.74 6.34
CA VAL A 304 24.52 2.40 6.85
C VAL A 304 24.43 2.86 8.29
N VAL A 305 23.21 3.03 8.82
CA VAL A 305 22.95 3.40 10.22
C VAL A 305 21.86 2.50 10.80
N VAL A 306 22.21 1.80 11.89
CA VAL A 306 21.27 1.07 12.75
C VAL A 306 21.64 1.43 14.18
N ASP A 307 21.05 2.50 14.73
CA ASP A 307 21.37 3.01 16.05
C ASP A 307 20.14 2.98 16.97
N GLU A 308 20.09 1.94 17.79
CA GLU A 308 18.98 1.70 18.72
C GLU A 308 18.92 2.79 19.81
N ALA A 309 20.06 3.23 20.31
CA ALA A 309 20.11 4.21 21.41
C ALA A 309 19.59 5.58 21.00
N ARG A 310 19.82 5.97 19.74
CA ARG A 310 19.39 7.24 19.17
C ARG A 310 18.15 7.14 18.31
N GLN A 311 17.62 5.92 18.12
CA GLN A 311 16.49 5.62 17.24
C GLN A 311 16.71 6.15 15.81
N LEU A 312 17.93 5.93 15.26
CA LEU A 312 18.30 6.33 13.91
C LEU A 312 18.34 5.11 12.98
N TYR A 313 17.71 5.26 11.84
CA TYR A 313 17.84 4.34 10.71
C TYR A 313 18.35 5.07 9.49
N GLY A 314 19.39 4.54 8.84
CA GLY A 314 19.97 5.18 7.67
C GLY A 314 20.40 4.20 6.60
N PHE A 315 20.24 4.61 5.35
CA PHE A 315 20.61 3.81 4.19
C PHE A 315 21.12 4.68 3.06
N GLU A 316 21.87 4.07 2.18
CA GLU A 316 22.30 4.65 0.90
C GLU A 316 21.49 4.03 -0.25
N ARG A 317 21.16 4.88 -1.22
CA ARG A 317 20.80 4.50 -2.57
C ARG A 317 21.96 4.90 -3.48
N PHE A 318 22.42 4.00 -4.33
CA PHE A 318 23.62 4.24 -5.12
C PHE A 318 23.56 3.57 -6.49
N ASP A 319 24.26 4.19 -7.43
CA ASP A 319 24.62 3.66 -8.75
C ASP A 319 26.07 4.11 -9.06
N ASP A 320 26.52 3.86 -10.29
CA ASP A 320 27.87 4.25 -10.72
C ASP A 320 28.07 5.78 -10.77
N ALA A 321 27.00 6.55 -10.91
CA ALA A 321 27.04 8.01 -11.10
C ALA A 321 26.73 8.80 -9.84
N SER A 322 25.98 8.22 -8.90
CA SER A 322 25.47 8.99 -7.74
C SER A 322 25.28 8.15 -6.49
N ARG A 323 25.39 8.82 -5.34
CA ARG A 323 25.05 8.28 -4.02
C ARG A 323 24.12 9.23 -3.30
N LEU A 324 23.11 8.70 -2.64
CA LEU A 324 22.16 9.45 -1.86
C LEU A 324 22.02 8.79 -0.49
N LEU A 325 22.41 9.53 0.54
CA LEU A 325 22.28 9.11 1.92
C LEU A 325 20.94 9.60 2.48
N VAL A 326 20.18 8.67 3.07
CA VAL A 326 18.94 8.96 3.79
C VAL A 326 19.14 8.56 5.25
N VAL A 327 18.90 9.49 6.17
CA VAL A 327 18.94 9.22 7.61
C VAL A 327 17.61 9.65 8.22
N LEU A 328 16.98 8.75 8.93
CA LEU A 328 15.68 8.91 9.56
C LEU A 328 15.86 8.92 11.08
N ASN A 329 15.38 9.97 11.72
CA ASN A 329 15.37 10.10 13.18
C ASN A 329 13.97 9.83 13.71
N ASN A 330 13.79 8.70 14.39
CA ASN A 330 12.53 8.30 15.01
C ASN A 330 12.48 8.65 16.51
N SER A 331 13.42 9.47 17.00
CA SER A 331 13.37 10.04 18.35
C SER A 331 12.68 11.41 18.35
N ARG A 332 12.39 11.92 19.54
CA ARG A 332 11.85 13.28 19.72
C ARG A 332 12.95 14.34 19.78
N ASP A 333 14.19 13.92 19.98
CA ASP A 333 15.33 14.81 20.19
C ASP A 333 16.15 14.95 18.91
N GLU A 334 16.83 16.07 18.75
CA GLU A 334 17.84 16.24 17.73
C GLU A 334 19.00 15.26 17.97
N GLN A 335 19.41 14.53 16.95
CA GLN A 335 20.45 13.51 17.03
C GLN A 335 21.61 13.83 16.10
N GLN A 336 22.80 13.40 16.50
CA GLN A 336 24.00 13.46 15.68
C GLN A 336 24.60 12.06 15.53
N THR A 337 24.98 11.71 14.33
CA THR A 337 25.65 10.45 14.04
C THR A 337 26.74 10.63 12.98
N LEU A 338 27.75 9.78 13.05
CA LEU A 338 28.78 9.72 12.01
C LEU A 338 28.39 8.60 11.04
N VAL A 339 28.32 8.92 9.76
CA VAL A 339 28.08 7.95 8.71
C VAL A 339 29.38 7.74 7.94
N GLY A 340 29.90 6.51 7.94
CA GLY A 340 31.04 6.14 7.10
C GLY A 340 30.62 6.15 5.63
N CYS A 341 31.03 7.17 4.88
CA CYS A 341 30.89 7.16 3.43
C CYS A 341 32.14 6.49 2.84
N GLU A 342 31.98 5.34 2.18
CA GLU A 342 33.04 4.86 1.31
C GLU A 342 33.17 5.86 0.14
N THR A 343 34.31 6.51 0.04
CA THR A 343 34.65 7.27 -1.16
C THR A 343 34.77 6.29 -2.32
N ALA A 344 34.09 6.59 -3.44
CA ALA A 344 34.35 5.90 -4.68
C ALA A 344 35.84 6.04 -4.99
N GLY A 345 36.57 4.91 -4.99
CA GLY A 345 37.96 4.84 -5.40
C GLY A 345 38.09 5.01 -6.90
#